data_6b7d786a34fd72acad8fb5734041d6f8
#
_entry.id   6b7d786a34fd72acad8fb5734041d6f8
#
_cell.length_a   1.000
_cell.length_b   1.000
_cell.length_c   1.000
_cell.angle_alpha   90.00
_cell.angle_beta   90.00
_cell.angle_gamma   90.00
#
_symmetry.space_group_name_H-M   'P 1'
#
loop_
_entity.id
_entity.type
_entity.pdbx_description
1 polymer ?
#
loop_
_entity_poly.entity_id
_entity_poly.type
_entity_poly.pdbx_seq_one_letter_code
_entity_poly.pdbx_strand_id
1 'polypeptide(L)'
;MSWLATAALAIRLEHVLIAVALVLGGVGGFWLAKSRHGRKAPAEPEAVHHILLPFTGTEISRRAVDAALRLSRAEGATLMPAYLAQVPKSLPLECPIPKEAGQAMGMLEAIEQRAAAKGVPVDARIERGRTYRHALARLLSEEDFDRVVVSAGATGTQGLSGDDLVWLLERAPAEVMILRPGPEDRRVLAAA
;
A
#
# COMPACT_ATOMS: atom_id res chain seq x y z
N MET A 1 -9.55 -82.92 -18.57
CA MET A 1 -10.30 -81.71 -18.87
C MET A 1 -10.21 -80.65 -17.77
N SER A 2 -9.29 -80.72 -16.79
CA SER A 2 -9.12 -79.73 -15.69
C SER A 2 -8.11 -78.59 -15.97
N TRP A 3 -7.27 -78.73 -16.97
CA TRP A 3 -6.19 -77.79 -17.27
C TRP A 3 -6.65 -76.47 -17.90
N LEU A 4 -7.72 -76.50 -18.70
CA LEU A 4 -8.27 -75.35 -19.37
C LEU A 4 -9.06 -74.44 -18.41
N ALA A 5 -9.61 -75.02 -17.36
CA ALA A 5 -10.35 -74.21 -16.36
C ALA A 5 -9.44 -73.40 -15.44
N THR A 6 -8.27 -73.95 -15.10
CA THR A 6 -7.29 -73.23 -14.25
C THR A 6 -6.60 -72.13 -15.02
N ALA A 7 -6.31 -72.27 -16.30
CA ALA A 7 -5.76 -71.24 -17.15
C ALA A 7 -6.69 -70.06 -17.36
N ALA A 8 -7.99 -70.36 -17.58
CA ALA A 8 -9.02 -69.31 -17.74
C ALA A 8 -9.28 -68.49 -16.44
N LEU A 9 -9.12 -69.14 -15.29
CA LEU A 9 -9.27 -68.48 -13.99
C LEU A 9 -8.09 -67.53 -13.70
N ALA A 10 -6.87 -67.96 -14.04
CA ALA A 10 -5.64 -67.17 -13.87
C ALA A 10 -5.68 -65.89 -14.73
N ILE A 11 -6.07 -65.97 -16.00
CA ILE A 11 -6.18 -64.85 -16.91
C ILE A 11 -7.26 -63.84 -16.42
N ARG A 12 -8.34 -64.30 -15.86
CA ARG A 12 -9.35 -63.38 -15.27
C ARG A 12 -8.87 -62.66 -14.02
N LEU A 13 -8.05 -63.35 -13.20
CA LEU A 13 -7.54 -62.75 -11.98
C LEU A 13 -6.50 -61.63 -12.28
N GLU A 14 -5.66 -61.81 -13.29
CA GLU A 14 -4.73 -60.78 -13.74
C GLU A 14 -5.45 -59.54 -14.27
N HIS A 15 -6.48 -59.69 -15.05
CA HIS A 15 -7.26 -58.54 -15.58
C HIS A 15 -7.98 -57.78 -14.49
N VAL A 16 -8.47 -58.47 -13.44
CA VAL A 16 -9.10 -57.82 -12.28
C VAL A 16 -8.07 -57.03 -11.47
N LEU A 17 -6.87 -57.58 -11.26
CA LEU A 17 -5.82 -56.90 -10.54
C LEU A 17 -5.34 -55.64 -11.27
N ILE A 18 -5.20 -55.71 -12.61
CA ILE A 18 -4.83 -54.55 -13.43
C ILE A 18 -5.90 -53.47 -13.38
N ALA A 19 -7.19 -53.86 -13.46
CA ALA A 19 -8.29 -52.91 -13.38
C ALA A 19 -8.36 -52.20 -12.01
N VAL A 20 -8.14 -52.95 -10.92
CA VAL A 20 -8.09 -52.37 -9.55
C VAL A 20 -6.91 -51.43 -9.39
N ALA A 21 -5.71 -51.78 -9.92
CA ALA A 21 -4.55 -50.93 -9.88
C ALA A 21 -4.71 -49.60 -10.66
N LEU A 22 -5.39 -49.64 -11.82
CA LEU A 22 -5.74 -48.46 -12.62
C LEU A 22 -6.75 -47.57 -11.92
N VAL A 23 -7.76 -48.12 -11.25
CA VAL A 23 -8.73 -47.33 -10.50
C VAL A 23 -8.11 -46.67 -9.27
N LEU A 24 -7.29 -47.43 -8.50
CA LEU A 24 -6.61 -46.89 -7.33
C LEU A 24 -5.52 -45.85 -7.72
N GLY A 25 -4.80 -46.08 -8.82
CA GLY A 25 -3.85 -45.12 -9.36
C GLY A 25 -4.52 -43.86 -9.89
N GLY A 26 -5.65 -43.98 -10.56
CA GLY A 26 -6.42 -42.83 -11.06
C GLY A 26 -7.03 -41.95 -9.96
N VAL A 27 -7.58 -42.58 -8.93
CA VAL A 27 -8.16 -41.85 -7.79
C VAL A 27 -7.07 -41.17 -6.93
N GLY A 28 -5.97 -41.87 -6.68
CA GLY A 28 -4.83 -41.30 -5.94
C GLY A 28 -4.16 -40.14 -6.69
N GLY A 29 -3.98 -40.27 -8.01
CA GLY A 29 -3.43 -39.22 -8.87
C GLY A 29 -4.34 -37.98 -8.94
N PHE A 30 -5.66 -38.17 -8.99
CA PHE A 30 -6.62 -37.06 -9.00
C PHE A 30 -6.66 -36.31 -7.66
N TRP A 31 -6.54 -36.99 -6.52
CA TRP A 31 -6.48 -36.37 -5.20
C TRP A 31 -5.18 -35.60 -4.98
N LEU A 32 -4.03 -36.16 -5.41
CA LEU A 32 -2.74 -35.47 -5.35
C LEU A 32 -2.67 -34.26 -6.29
N ALA A 33 -3.29 -34.32 -7.46
CA ALA A 33 -3.40 -33.18 -8.37
C ALA A 33 -4.30 -32.09 -7.82
N LYS A 34 -5.42 -32.44 -7.16
CA LYS A 34 -6.36 -31.48 -6.56
C LYS A 34 -5.77 -30.80 -5.33
N SER A 35 -4.93 -31.46 -4.55
CA SER A 35 -4.25 -30.85 -3.39
C SER A 35 -3.11 -29.92 -3.77
N ARG A 36 -2.60 -29.96 -5.01
CA ARG A 36 -1.58 -29.04 -5.52
C ARG A 36 -2.13 -27.72 -6.07
N HIS A 37 -3.45 -27.59 -6.25
CA HIS A 37 -4.08 -26.35 -6.74
C HIS A 37 -4.33 -25.29 -5.66
N GLY A 38 -3.86 -25.49 -4.42
CA GLY A 38 -4.10 -24.58 -3.30
C GLY A 38 -2.90 -23.79 -2.79
N ARG A 39 -1.70 -24.04 -3.29
CA ARG A 39 -0.57 -23.13 -3.05
C ARG A 39 -0.44 -22.21 -4.26
N LYS A 40 -1.17 -21.09 -4.26
CA LYS A 40 -0.68 -19.90 -4.97
C LYS A 40 0.77 -19.71 -4.50
N ALA A 41 1.72 -19.72 -5.43
CA ALA A 41 3.04 -19.17 -5.17
C ALA A 41 2.81 -17.82 -4.48
N PRO A 42 3.60 -17.45 -3.43
CA PRO A 42 3.53 -16.10 -2.91
C PRO A 42 3.61 -15.21 -4.14
N ALA A 43 2.58 -14.37 -4.36
CA ALA A 43 2.64 -13.37 -5.40
C ALA A 43 3.97 -12.65 -5.17
N GLU A 44 4.80 -12.55 -6.21
CA GLU A 44 5.94 -11.65 -6.13
C GLU A 44 5.41 -10.33 -5.61
N PRO A 45 6.04 -9.74 -4.57
CA PRO A 45 5.56 -8.48 -4.03
C PRO A 45 5.45 -7.51 -5.20
N GLU A 46 4.24 -7.08 -5.48
CA GLU A 46 3.95 -6.12 -6.54
C GLU A 46 4.85 -4.90 -6.28
N ALA A 47 5.63 -4.51 -7.29
CA ALA A 47 6.63 -3.47 -7.10
C ALA A 47 5.90 -2.17 -6.71
N VAL A 48 6.15 -1.69 -5.50
CA VAL A 48 5.59 -0.42 -5.01
C VAL A 48 6.25 0.72 -5.78
N HIS A 49 5.47 1.51 -6.50
CA HIS A 49 5.98 2.57 -7.35
C HIS A 49 5.82 3.95 -6.70
N HIS A 50 4.70 4.19 -5.98
CA HIS A 50 4.40 5.48 -5.39
C HIS A 50 3.94 5.37 -3.93
N ILE A 51 4.58 6.13 -3.06
CA ILE A 51 4.20 6.26 -1.65
C ILE A 51 3.79 7.69 -1.38
N LEU A 52 2.52 7.89 -1.01
CA LEU A 52 1.97 9.20 -0.67
C LEU A 52 2.27 9.54 0.79
N LEU A 53 2.76 10.77 1.03
CA LEU A 53 2.93 11.36 2.36
C LEU A 53 2.13 12.66 2.45
N PRO A 54 0.81 12.58 2.73
CA PRO A 54 -0.01 13.78 2.86
C PRO A 54 0.20 14.46 4.21
N PHE A 55 0.27 15.78 4.22
CA PHE A 55 0.41 16.56 5.44
C PHE A 55 -0.29 17.92 5.32
N THR A 56 -0.54 18.55 6.48
CA THR A 56 -1.27 19.82 6.60
C THR A 56 -0.60 20.72 7.62
N GLY A 57 -0.92 22.01 7.57
CA GLY A 57 -0.47 22.99 8.57
C GLY A 57 0.96 23.43 8.39
N THR A 58 1.56 23.95 9.46
CA THR A 58 2.89 24.59 9.44
C THR A 58 4.03 23.67 9.83
N GLU A 59 3.72 22.43 10.16
CA GLU A 59 4.68 21.50 10.75
C GLU A 59 4.41 20.08 10.26
N ILE A 60 5.45 19.30 10.01
CA ILE A 60 5.36 17.89 9.69
C ILE A 60 6.16 17.05 10.67
N SER A 61 5.62 15.89 11.06
CA SER A 61 6.31 14.96 11.93
C SER A 61 7.58 14.42 11.27
N ARG A 62 8.72 14.68 11.92
CA ARG A 62 10.03 14.15 11.47
C ARG A 62 10.00 12.62 11.36
N ARG A 63 9.35 11.93 12.29
CA ARG A 63 9.23 10.45 12.26
C ARG A 63 8.41 9.97 11.07
N ALA A 64 7.34 10.67 10.71
CA ALA A 64 6.55 10.31 9.54
C ALA A 64 7.38 10.44 8.26
N VAL A 65 8.12 11.54 8.11
CA VAL A 65 9.04 11.75 6.98
C VAL A 65 10.12 10.66 6.96
N ASP A 66 10.78 10.40 8.09
CA ASP A 66 11.84 9.39 8.15
C ASP A 66 11.30 7.96 7.91
N ALA A 67 10.08 7.66 8.33
CA ALA A 67 9.44 6.39 8.06
C ALA A 67 9.09 6.24 6.57
N ALA A 68 8.48 7.26 5.97
CA ALA A 68 8.17 7.28 4.54
C ALA A 68 9.43 7.14 3.68
N LEU A 69 10.51 7.87 4.01
CA LEU A 69 11.78 7.76 3.30
C LEU A 69 12.44 6.38 3.44
N ARG A 70 12.38 5.76 4.63
CA ARG A 70 12.89 4.39 4.80
C ARG A 70 12.10 3.40 3.97
N LEU A 71 10.77 3.54 3.97
CA LEU A 71 9.89 2.67 3.21
C LEU A 71 10.13 2.82 1.71
N SER A 72 10.12 4.06 1.19
CA SER A 72 10.40 4.34 -0.22
C SER A 72 11.75 3.78 -0.67
N ARG A 73 12.79 3.94 0.16
CA ARG A 73 14.10 3.38 -0.15
C ARG A 73 14.12 1.85 -0.17
N ALA A 74 13.42 1.22 0.79
CA ALA A 74 13.39 -0.24 0.89
C ALA A 74 12.64 -0.89 -0.28
N GLU A 75 11.63 -0.20 -0.81
CA GLU A 75 10.76 -0.69 -1.88
C GLU A 75 11.13 -0.13 -3.26
N GLY A 76 12.14 0.73 -3.34
CA GLY A 76 12.54 1.37 -4.60
C GLY A 76 11.48 2.33 -5.16
N ALA A 77 10.59 2.84 -4.30
CA ALA A 77 9.44 3.65 -4.66
C ALA A 77 9.77 5.15 -4.68
N THR A 78 9.03 5.90 -5.50
CA THR A 78 9.01 7.37 -5.46
C THR A 78 8.17 7.85 -4.29
N LEU A 79 8.71 8.74 -3.45
CA LEU A 79 7.97 9.41 -2.39
C LEU A 79 7.25 10.62 -2.95
N MET A 80 5.94 10.73 -2.71
CA MET A 80 5.14 11.91 -3.04
C MET A 80 4.71 12.62 -1.76
N PRO A 81 5.49 13.59 -1.24
CA PRO A 81 5.02 14.46 -0.19
C PRO A 81 3.99 15.44 -0.76
N ALA A 82 2.78 15.42 -0.21
CA ALA A 82 1.67 16.25 -0.67
C ALA A 82 1.18 17.19 0.45
N TYR A 83 1.40 18.48 0.29
CA TYR A 83 0.81 19.47 1.17
C TYR A 83 -0.66 19.69 0.81
N LEU A 84 -1.56 19.44 1.76
CA LEU A 84 -2.99 19.64 1.57
C LEU A 84 -3.38 21.07 1.98
N ALA A 85 -3.65 21.93 0.99
CA ALA A 85 -4.03 23.31 1.19
C ALA A 85 -5.54 23.49 1.20
N GLN A 86 -6.06 24.20 2.19
CA GLN A 86 -7.49 24.49 2.27
C GLN A 86 -7.80 25.86 1.66
N VAL A 87 -8.64 25.88 0.61
CA VAL A 87 -9.10 27.11 -0.03
C VAL A 87 -10.45 27.51 0.54
N PRO A 88 -10.61 28.72 1.09
CA PRO A 88 -11.88 29.25 1.57
C PRO A 88 -13.01 29.16 0.53
N LYS A 89 -14.24 28.90 0.95
CA LYS A 89 -15.40 28.80 0.04
C LYS A 89 -15.70 30.08 -0.73
N SER A 90 -15.29 31.23 -0.20
CA SER A 90 -15.44 32.56 -0.81
C SER A 90 -14.50 32.79 -2.02
N LEU A 91 -13.49 31.96 -2.20
CA LEU A 91 -12.51 32.09 -3.29
C LEU A 91 -12.67 30.95 -4.30
N PRO A 92 -12.35 31.15 -5.59
CA PRO A 92 -12.19 30.07 -6.54
C PRO A 92 -11.17 29.03 -6.05
N LEU A 93 -11.35 27.76 -6.39
CA LEU A 93 -10.42 26.70 -5.93
C LEU A 93 -9.00 26.90 -6.46
N GLU A 94 -8.90 27.46 -7.65
CA GLU A 94 -7.66 27.77 -8.36
C GLU A 94 -7.00 29.08 -7.89
N CYS A 95 -7.65 29.81 -7.00
CA CYS A 95 -7.14 31.09 -6.51
C CYS A 95 -5.74 30.90 -5.88
N PRO A 96 -4.78 31.78 -6.17
CA PRO A 96 -3.48 31.75 -5.49
C PRO A 96 -3.62 31.87 -3.97
N ILE A 97 -2.91 31.04 -3.23
CA ILE A 97 -2.84 31.05 -1.75
C ILE A 97 -1.38 31.26 -1.33
N PRO A 98 -0.80 32.45 -1.53
CA PRO A 98 0.63 32.66 -1.44
C PRO A 98 1.20 32.37 -0.05
N LYS A 99 0.46 32.60 1.01
CA LYS A 99 0.89 32.33 2.38
C LYS A 99 1.05 30.83 2.63
N GLU A 100 0.02 30.06 2.33
CA GLU A 100 0.02 28.59 2.46
C GLU A 100 1.05 27.96 1.52
N ALA A 101 1.13 28.45 0.28
CA ALA A 101 2.12 27.98 -0.68
C ALA A 101 3.55 28.25 -0.20
N GLY A 102 3.87 29.43 0.34
CA GLY A 102 5.18 29.73 0.87
C GLY A 102 5.58 28.84 2.06
N GLN A 103 4.64 28.55 2.96
CA GLN A 103 4.87 27.62 4.06
C GLN A 103 5.07 26.18 3.57
N ALA A 104 4.26 25.74 2.59
CA ALA A 104 4.38 24.42 2.00
C ALA A 104 5.73 24.23 1.32
N MET A 105 6.19 25.20 0.55
CA MET A 105 7.46 25.12 -0.19
C MET A 105 8.65 24.87 0.73
N GLY A 106 8.78 25.59 1.84
CA GLY A 106 9.89 25.37 2.79
C GLY A 106 9.89 23.96 3.39
N MET A 107 8.71 23.41 3.69
CA MET A 107 8.60 22.04 4.18
C MET A 107 8.90 20.98 3.10
N LEU A 108 8.41 21.20 1.89
CA LEU A 108 8.67 20.30 0.76
C LEU A 108 10.15 20.28 0.41
N GLU A 109 10.82 21.44 0.35
CA GLU A 109 12.27 21.56 0.14
C GLU A 109 13.06 20.80 1.21
N ALA A 110 12.67 20.92 2.49
CA ALA A 110 13.31 20.19 3.58
C ALA A 110 13.15 18.67 3.45
N ILE A 111 11.99 18.20 2.95
CA ILE A 111 11.76 16.78 2.66
C ILE A 111 12.62 16.33 1.47
N GLU A 112 12.65 17.09 0.38
CA GLU A 112 13.46 16.81 -0.80
C GLU A 112 14.95 16.70 -0.48
N GLN A 113 15.50 17.64 0.30
CA GLN A 113 16.89 17.60 0.75
C GLN A 113 17.19 16.32 1.56
N ARG A 114 16.28 15.91 2.45
CA ARG A 114 16.43 14.67 3.22
C ARG A 114 16.33 13.42 2.36
N ALA A 115 15.46 13.46 1.36
CA ALA A 115 15.28 12.38 0.40
C ALA A 115 16.52 12.22 -0.49
N ALA A 116 17.04 13.32 -1.01
CA ALA A 116 18.27 13.35 -1.81
C ALA A 116 19.47 12.75 -1.04
N ALA A 117 19.62 13.09 0.24
CA ALA A 117 20.65 12.51 1.10
C ALA A 117 20.51 10.99 1.30
N LYS A 118 19.33 10.43 1.05
CA LYS A 118 19.01 8.99 1.17
C LYS A 118 18.88 8.29 -0.19
N GLY A 119 19.02 9.03 -1.29
CA GLY A 119 18.85 8.49 -2.66
C GLY A 119 17.41 8.07 -2.98
N VAL A 120 16.42 8.75 -2.38
CA VAL A 120 14.99 8.49 -2.62
C VAL A 120 14.47 9.50 -3.64
N PRO A 121 13.87 9.07 -4.77
CA PRO A 121 13.22 9.98 -5.70
C PRO A 121 11.96 10.61 -5.06
N VAL A 122 11.72 11.90 -5.34
CA VAL A 122 10.61 12.68 -4.78
C VAL A 122 9.84 13.39 -5.88
N ASP A 123 8.51 13.35 -5.79
CA ASP A 123 7.58 14.18 -6.56
C ASP A 123 6.73 15.01 -5.58
N ALA A 124 7.19 16.20 -5.24
CA ALA A 124 6.54 17.06 -4.25
C ALA A 124 5.36 17.82 -4.83
N ARG A 125 4.23 17.88 -4.11
CA ARG A 125 2.99 18.53 -4.58
C ARG A 125 2.29 19.38 -3.53
N ILE A 126 1.55 20.38 -4.02
CA ILE A 126 0.61 21.17 -3.23
C ILE A 126 -0.79 20.93 -3.80
N GLU A 127 -1.60 20.16 -3.05
CA GLU A 127 -2.97 19.87 -3.43
C GLU A 127 -3.97 20.81 -2.76
N ARG A 128 -4.90 21.35 -3.56
CA ARG A 128 -5.93 22.30 -3.10
C ARG A 128 -7.27 21.62 -2.94
N GLY A 129 -7.96 21.93 -1.85
CA GLY A 129 -9.30 21.45 -1.61
C GLY A 129 -10.13 22.39 -0.75
N ARG A 130 -11.44 22.19 -0.70
CA ARG A 130 -12.33 22.91 0.23
C ARG A 130 -12.13 22.44 1.67
N THR A 131 -11.71 21.19 1.81
CA THR A 131 -11.29 20.55 3.05
C THR A 131 -10.06 19.69 2.76
N TYR A 132 -9.35 19.26 3.75
CA TYR A 132 -8.22 18.32 3.60
C TYR A 132 -8.67 17.00 2.96
N ARG A 133 -9.85 16.49 3.34
CA ARG A 133 -10.46 15.31 2.69
C ARG A 133 -10.70 15.52 1.21
N HIS A 134 -11.18 16.70 0.82
CA HIS A 134 -11.43 17.01 -0.60
C HIS A 134 -10.13 17.05 -1.40
N ALA A 135 -9.08 17.68 -0.87
CA ALA A 135 -7.76 17.70 -1.51
C ALA A 135 -7.20 16.27 -1.63
N LEU A 136 -7.25 15.49 -0.54
CA LEU A 136 -6.76 14.12 -0.53
C LEU A 136 -7.58 13.19 -1.44
N ALA A 137 -8.91 13.33 -1.47
CA ALA A 137 -9.77 12.54 -2.36
C ALA A 137 -9.45 12.78 -3.83
N ARG A 138 -9.20 14.04 -4.21
CA ARG A 138 -8.78 14.39 -5.57
C ARG A 138 -7.47 13.71 -5.92
N LEU A 139 -6.46 13.85 -5.08
CA LEU A 139 -5.15 13.26 -5.30
C LEU A 139 -5.23 11.73 -5.46
N LEU A 140 -5.98 11.05 -4.57
CA LEU A 140 -6.20 9.60 -4.64
C LEU A 140 -7.04 9.15 -5.86
N SER A 141 -7.76 10.06 -6.53
CA SER A 141 -8.52 9.77 -7.74
C SER A 141 -7.75 10.08 -9.02
N GLU A 142 -6.76 10.97 -8.96
CA GLU A 142 -5.97 11.42 -10.10
C GLU A 142 -4.71 10.56 -10.31
N GLU A 143 -4.23 9.91 -9.24
CA GLU A 143 -3.01 9.09 -9.29
C GLU A 143 -3.14 7.81 -8.49
N ASP A 144 -2.45 6.77 -8.96
CA ASP A 144 -2.37 5.48 -8.30
C ASP A 144 -1.24 5.48 -7.26
N PHE A 145 -1.61 5.12 -6.04
CA PHE A 145 -0.67 4.96 -4.93
C PHE A 145 -0.74 3.54 -4.39
N ASP A 146 0.41 2.97 -4.11
CA ASP A 146 0.48 1.66 -3.46
C ASP A 146 0.34 1.80 -1.95
N ARG A 147 0.88 2.90 -1.40
CA ARG A 147 0.84 3.17 0.05
C ARG A 147 0.63 4.64 0.37
N VAL A 148 -0.04 4.86 1.49
CA VAL A 148 -0.25 6.18 2.09
C VAL A 148 0.32 6.17 3.51
N VAL A 149 1.32 7.00 3.77
CA VAL A 149 1.95 7.15 5.10
C VAL A 149 1.47 8.44 5.71
N VAL A 150 0.72 8.36 6.81
CA VAL A 150 0.15 9.55 7.47
C VAL A 150 0.62 9.68 8.91
N SER A 151 0.74 10.93 9.37
CA SER A 151 0.92 11.25 10.78
C SER A 151 -0.43 11.55 11.41
N ALA A 152 -0.77 10.83 12.49
CA ALA A 152 -1.91 11.16 13.33
C ALA A 152 -1.60 12.43 14.13
N GLY A 153 -2.32 13.52 13.88
CA GLY A 153 -2.22 14.74 14.67
C GLY A 153 -2.99 14.62 15.98
N ALA A 154 -2.43 15.17 17.06
CA ALA A 154 -3.24 15.59 18.18
C ALA A 154 -4.02 16.85 17.74
N THR A 155 -5.33 16.88 17.99
CA THR A 155 -6.26 17.94 17.59
C THR A 155 -5.59 19.30 17.34
N GLY A 156 -5.46 19.69 16.08
CA GLY A 156 -5.27 21.08 15.67
C GLY A 156 -3.90 21.52 15.20
N THR A 157 -2.81 20.74 15.28
CA THR A 157 -1.47 21.29 14.98
C THR A 157 -0.58 20.46 14.03
N GLN A 158 -0.71 19.15 13.96
CA GLN A 158 0.18 18.34 13.15
C GLN A 158 -0.54 17.08 12.67
N GLY A 159 -0.59 16.87 11.36
CA GLY A 159 -1.15 15.66 10.76
C GLY A 159 -2.68 15.69 10.60
N LEU A 160 -3.22 14.59 10.14
CA LEU A 160 -4.65 14.43 9.93
C LEU A 160 -5.40 14.19 11.26
N SER A 161 -6.61 14.75 11.37
CA SER A 161 -7.48 14.52 12.53
C SER A 161 -7.93 13.05 12.62
N GLY A 162 -8.41 12.62 13.79
CA GLY A 162 -8.95 11.27 13.96
C GLY A 162 -10.05 10.94 12.96
N ASP A 163 -10.95 11.88 12.72
CA ASP A 163 -12.05 11.73 11.75
C ASP A 163 -11.53 11.61 10.30
N ASP A 164 -10.46 12.36 9.96
CA ASP A 164 -9.85 12.28 8.64
C ASP A 164 -9.14 10.96 8.43
N LEU A 165 -8.55 10.40 9.50
CA LEU A 165 -7.93 9.08 9.47
C LEU A 165 -8.95 7.96 9.29
N VAL A 166 -10.10 8.02 10.00
CA VAL A 166 -11.20 7.07 9.79
C VAL A 166 -11.69 7.12 8.35
N TRP A 167 -11.94 8.32 7.84
CA TRP A 167 -12.34 8.52 6.45
C TRP A 167 -11.31 7.95 5.46
N LEU A 168 -10.01 8.16 5.71
CA LEU A 168 -8.95 7.65 4.86
C LEU A 168 -8.93 6.12 4.85
N LEU A 169 -9.05 5.46 6.02
CA LEU A 169 -9.10 4.01 6.14
C LEU A 169 -10.29 3.38 5.40
N GLU A 170 -11.42 4.10 5.32
CA GLU A 170 -12.62 3.64 4.61
C GLU A 170 -12.55 3.84 3.09
N ARG A 171 -11.74 4.79 2.62
CA ARG A 171 -11.79 5.27 1.23
C ARG A 171 -10.49 5.13 0.44
N ALA A 172 -9.34 4.95 1.10
CA ALA A 172 -8.07 4.83 0.39
C ALA A 172 -8.04 3.56 -0.48
N PRO A 173 -7.68 3.68 -1.76
CA PRO A 173 -7.48 2.53 -2.62
C PRO A 173 -6.14 1.81 -2.36
N ALA A 174 -5.32 2.33 -1.45
CA ALA A 174 -3.95 1.94 -1.14
C ALA A 174 -3.80 1.44 0.30
N GLU A 175 -2.70 0.78 0.62
CA GLU A 175 -2.35 0.44 2.00
C GLU A 175 -2.07 1.70 2.82
N VAL A 176 -2.66 1.80 4.02
CA VAL A 176 -2.52 2.98 4.88
C VAL A 176 -1.67 2.66 6.10
N MET A 177 -0.57 3.40 6.26
CA MET A 177 0.29 3.36 7.44
C MET A 177 0.07 4.61 8.28
N ILE A 178 -0.44 4.44 9.51
CA ILE A 178 -0.68 5.54 10.44
C ILE A 178 0.42 5.57 11.50
N LEU A 179 1.11 6.70 11.58
CA LEU A 179 2.13 6.95 12.60
C LEU A 179 1.58 7.92 13.64
N ARG A 180 1.54 7.49 14.89
CA ARG A 180 1.22 8.38 16.01
C ARG A 180 2.54 8.88 16.62
N PRO A 181 2.85 10.19 16.57
CA PRO A 181 4.01 10.75 17.23
C PRO A 181 3.92 10.54 18.74
N GLY A 182 5.01 10.07 19.35
CA GLY A 182 5.13 10.01 20.81
C GLY A 182 5.30 11.41 21.40
N PRO A 183 5.15 11.58 22.74
CA PRO A 183 5.30 12.87 23.40
C PRO A 183 6.69 13.51 23.21
N GLU A 184 7.72 12.69 22.97
CA GLU A 184 9.09 13.14 22.71
C GLU A 184 9.33 13.54 21.23
N ASP A 185 8.41 13.25 20.35
CA ASP A 185 8.56 13.45 18.89
C ASP A 185 8.06 14.79 18.37
N ARG A 186 7.81 15.72 19.22
CA ARG A 186 7.45 17.09 18.84
C ARG A 186 8.59 17.85 18.15
N ARG A 187 9.64 17.15 17.70
CA ARG A 187 10.66 17.71 16.83
C ARG A 187 10.14 17.79 15.41
N VAL A 188 9.75 18.96 15.07
CA VAL A 188 9.06 19.35 13.86
C VAL A 188 10.09 19.76 12.82
N LEU A 189 9.83 19.43 11.54
CA LEU A 189 10.40 20.16 10.44
C LEU A 189 9.52 21.41 10.27
N ALA A 190 9.97 22.54 10.81
CA ALA A 190 9.36 23.83 10.53
C ALA A 190 9.99 24.41 9.26
N ALA A 191 9.21 25.18 8.50
CA ALA A 191 9.78 26.07 7.50
C ALA A 191 10.74 27.03 8.20
N ALA A 192 11.97 27.11 7.70
CA ALA A 192 12.98 28.08 8.17
C ALA A 192 12.59 29.51 7.76
#